data_bf202b6e01695f37175a45addbf05fbf
#
_entry.id   bf202b6e01695f37175a45addbf05fbf
#
_cell.length_a   1.000
_cell.length_b   1.000
_cell.length_c   1.000
_cell.angle_alpha   90.00
_cell.angle_beta   90.00
_cell.angle_gamma   90.00
#
_symmetry.space_group_name_H-M   'P 1'
#
loop_
_entity.id
_entity.type
_entity.pdbx_description
1 polymer ?
#
loop_
_entity_poly.entity_id
_entity_poly.type
_entity_poly.pdbx_seq_one_letter_code
_entity_poly.pdbx_strand_id
1 'polypeptide(L)'
;MSVNLQKGQKISLVKPGEPGLKRIMVGLGWDEVEQKRGWFAPKPQDIDCDASVILCGADGRIISNDIKTCCVYFGNLVHSSGAIVHQGDNLTGAGDGDDEQIMVDLPNIPANIDK
;
A
#
# COMPACT_ATOMS: atom_id res chain seq x y z
N MET A 1 -15.47 12.72 1.41
CA MET A 1 -14.71 13.78 2.12
C MET A 1 -13.23 13.42 2.05
N SER A 2 -12.42 14.30 1.54
CA SER A 2 -10.97 14.11 1.52
C SER A 2 -10.32 14.78 2.73
N VAL A 3 -9.26 14.18 3.25
CA VAL A 3 -8.47 14.73 4.36
C VAL A 3 -7.02 14.84 3.92
N ASN A 4 -6.46 16.03 4.08
CA ASN A 4 -5.04 16.26 3.82
C ASN A 4 -4.25 16.05 5.12
N LEU A 5 -3.34 15.08 5.10
CA LEU A 5 -2.46 14.77 6.22
C LEU A 5 -1.06 15.32 5.96
N GLN A 6 -0.49 15.95 6.97
CA GLN A 6 0.91 16.33 6.96
C GLN A 6 1.75 15.24 7.66
N LYS A 7 3.05 15.27 7.44
CA LYS A 7 3.97 14.31 8.05
C LYS A 7 3.78 14.24 9.58
N GLY A 8 3.60 13.03 10.07
CA GLY A 8 3.40 12.75 11.50
C GLY A 8 1.95 12.85 11.99
N GLN A 9 1.04 13.34 11.18
CA GLN A 9 -0.39 13.37 11.53
C GLN A 9 -1.03 11.98 11.42
N LYS A 10 -2.06 11.77 12.22
CA LYS A 10 -2.87 10.54 12.26
C LYS A 10 -4.33 10.88 12.15
N ILE A 11 -5.10 9.98 11.53
CA ILE A 11 -6.56 10.07 11.47
C ILE A 11 -7.17 8.71 11.82
N SER A 12 -8.32 8.72 12.50
CA SER A 12 -9.13 7.53 12.66
C SER A 12 -10.03 7.35 11.44
N LEU A 13 -10.03 6.16 10.87
CA LEU A 13 -10.92 5.78 9.77
C LEU A 13 -12.28 5.28 10.28
N VAL A 14 -12.41 5.05 11.59
CA VAL A 14 -13.67 4.64 12.22
C VAL A 14 -14.41 5.87 12.70
N LYS A 15 -15.64 6.04 12.24
CA LYS A 15 -16.51 7.14 12.69
C LYS A 15 -17.19 6.78 14.02
N PRO A 16 -17.39 7.76 14.92
CA PRO A 16 -18.10 7.53 16.17
C PRO A 16 -19.51 6.96 15.92
N GLY A 17 -19.87 5.88 16.63
CA GLY A 17 -21.18 5.24 16.53
C GLY A 17 -21.38 4.31 15.32
N GLU A 18 -20.40 4.16 14.47
CA GLU A 18 -20.44 3.21 13.35
C GLU A 18 -19.70 1.91 13.70
N PRO A 19 -20.13 0.75 13.15
CA PRO A 19 -19.37 -0.49 13.28
C PRO A 19 -17.97 -0.32 12.68
N GLY A 20 -16.99 -1.04 13.21
CA GLY A 20 -15.62 -1.00 12.71
C GLY A 20 -15.51 -1.35 11.22
N LEU A 21 -14.43 -0.92 10.61
CA LEU A 21 -14.15 -1.21 9.19
C LEU A 21 -14.01 -2.72 8.98
N LYS A 22 -14.56 -3.21 7.87
CA LYS A 22 -14.39 -4.60 7.43
C LYS A 22 -13.35 -4.73 6.32
N ARG A 23 -13.34 -3.79 5.40
CA ARG A 23 -12.38 -3.75 4.29
C ARG A 23 -11.77 -2.38 4.18
N ILE A 24 -10.48 -2.36 3.89
CA ILE A 24 -9.78 -1.14 3.53
C ILE A 24 -9.04 -1.36 2.22
N MET A 25 -8.95 -0.29 1.44
CA MET A 25 -8.11 -0.21 0.27
C MET A 25 -7.06 0.86 0.53
N VAL A 26 -5.81 0.50 0.33
CA VAL A 26 -4.71 1.45 0.34
C VAL A 26 -4.31 1.68 -1.11
N GLY A 27 -4.48 2.89 -1.58
CA GLY A 27 -4.10 3.30 -2.92
C GLY A 27 -2.89 4.22 -2.89
N LEU A 28 -1.99 4.02 -3.82
CA LEU A 28 -0.83 4.86 -4.07
C LEU A 28 -0.90 5.35 -5.52
N GLY A 29 -0.93 6.66 -5.70
CA GLY A 29 -0.91 7.29 -7.01
C GLY A 29 0.26 8.27 -7.11
N TRP A 30 0.91 8.30 -8.26
CA TRP A 30 1.94 9.27 -8.60
C TRP A 30 1.88 9.61 -10.09
N ASP A 31 2.50 10.71 -10.45
CA ASP A 31 2.55 11.13 -11.84
C ASP A 31 3.90 10.81 -12.46
N GLU A 32 3.87 10.51 -13.75
CA GLU A 32 5.10 10.40 -14.55
C GLU A 32 5.88 11.72 -14.50
N VAL A 33 7.21 11.60 -14.48
CA VAL A 33 8.07 12.79 -14.53
C VAL A 33 8.05 13.39 -15.93
N GLU A 34 7.29 14.46 -16.11
CA GLU A 34 7.34 15.28 -17.31
C GLU A 34 8.55 16.20 -17.24
N GLN A 35 9.62 15.86 -17.95
CA GLN A 35 10.71 16.80 -18.20
C GLN A 35 10.60 17.39 -19.60
N LYS A 36 10.56 18.73 -19.67
CA LYS A 36 10.79 19.43 -20.93
C LYS A 36 12.22 19.15 -21.37
N ARG A 37 12.37 18.30 -22.38
CA ARG A 37 13.69 17.95 -22.92
C ARG A 37 14.23 19.07 -23.77
N GLY A 38 15.41 19.60 -23.42
CA GLY A 38 16.30 20.19 -24.40
C GLY A 38 16.86 19.12 -25.33
N TRP A 39 17.34 19.50 -26.49
CA TRP A 39 17.86 18.61 -27.56
C TRP A 39 18.92 17.57 -27.07
N PHE A 40 19.67 17.90 -26.02
CA PHE A 40 20.72 17.06 -25.43
C PHE A 40 20.42 16.57 -24.01
N ALA A 41 19.20 16.74 -23.52
CA ALA A 41 18.85 16.27 -22.17
C ALA A 41 18.80 14.74 -22.11
N PRO A 42 19.34 14.10 -21.07
CA PRO A 42 19.19 12.66 -20.88
C PRO A 42 17.71 12.31 -20.70
N LYS A 43 17.34 11.06 -21.07
CA LYS A 43 15.98 10.55 -20.84
C LYS A 43 15.66 10.66 -19.34
N PRO A 44 14.50 11.26 -18.93
CA PRO A 44 14.13 11.28 -17.53
C PRO A 44 14.00 9.83 -17.03
N GLN A 45 14.44 9.60 -15.82
CA GLN A 45 14.26 8.32 -15.16
C GLN A 45 12.82 8.24 -14.65
N ASP A 46 12.11 7.18 -15.00
CA ASP A 46 10.79 6.93 -14.46
C ASP A 46 10.88 6.76 -12.94
N ILE A 47 9.91 7.32 -12.23
CA ILE A 47 9.76 7.10 -10.79
C ILE A 47 8.92 5.84 -10.62
N ASP A 48 9.47 4.87 -9.90
CA ASP A 48 8.81 3.63 -9.54
C ASP A 48 8.53 3.66 -8.03
N CYS A 49 7.27 3.77 -7.68
CA CYS A 49 6.83 3.80 -6.28
C CYS A 49 6.10 2.50 -5.97
N ASP A 50 6.57 1.80 -4.94
CA ASP A 50 6.00 0.51 -4.54
C ASP A 50 5.15 0.62 -3.29
N ALA A 51 3.98 0.01 -3.32
CA ALA A 51 3.16 -0.22 -2.14
C ALA A 51 3.50 -1.59 -1.54
N SER A 52 3.69 -1.63 -0.24
CA SER A 52 4.01 -2.86 0.49
C SER A 52 3.33 -2.88 1.85
N VAL A 53 3.00 -4.08 2.32
CA VAL A 53 2.48 -4.32 3.67
C VAL A 53 3.42 -5.23 4.42
N ILE A 54 3.75 -4.84 5.63
CA ILE A 54 4.51 -5.65 6.58
C ILE A 54 3.58 -5.98 7.74
N LEU A 55 3.49 -7.27 8.08
CA LEU A 55 2.61 -7.78 9.11
C LEU A 55 3.40 -8.00 10.41
N CYS A 56 2.90 -7.42 11.47
CA CYS A 56 3.54 -7.43 12.78
C CYS A 56 2.60 -7.98 13.86
N GLY A 57 3.18 -8.54 14.91
CA GLY A 57 2.47 -8.88 16.13
C GLY A 57 2.22 -7.67 17.03
N ALA A 58 1.60 -7.90 18.19
CA ALA A 58 1.30 -6.86 19.17
C ALA A 58 2.56 -6.14 19.70
N ASP A 59 3.70 -6.81 19.68
CA ASP A 59 5.01 -6.26 20.06
C ASP A 59 5.62 -5.33 18.99
N GLY A 60 4.97 -5.20 17.82
CA GLY A 60 5.46 -4.38 16.71
C GLY A 60 6.58 -5.02 15.89
N ARG A 61 6.89 -6.28 16.14
CA ARG A 61 7.88 -7.05 15.36
C ARG A 61 7.20 -7.85 14.27
N ILE A 62 7.93 -8.13 13.18
CA ILE A 62 7.44 -9.00 12.11
C ILE A 62 7.07 -10.37 12.70
N ILE A 63 5.95 -10.91 12.19
CA ILE A 63 5.40 -12.19 12.71
C ILE A 63 6.19 -13.43 12.30
N SER A 64 7.05 -13.31 11.30
CA SER A 64 7.80 -14.42 10.72
C SER A 64 9.02 -13.91 9.97
N ASN A 65 10.03 -14.75 9.85
CA ASN A 65 11.18 -14.50 8.97
C ASN A 65 10.94 -14.98 7.52
N ASP A 66 9.80 -15.62 7.26
CA ASP A 66 9.39 -15.99 5.91
C ASP A 66 8.63 -14.83 5.27
N ILE A 67 9.21 -14.26 4.24
CA ILE A 67 8.65 -13.10 3.53
C ILE A 67 7.24 -13.36 2.99
N LYS A 68 6.91 -14.60 2.63
CA LYS A 68 5.57 -14.95 2.12
C LYS A 68 4.49 -14.86 3.20
N THR A 69 4.87 -14.97 4.46
CA THR A 69 3.96 -14.93 5.60
C THR A 69 3.94 -13.59 6.33
N CYS A 70 4.94 -12.73 6.12
CA CYS A 70 5.04 -11.44 6.81
C CYS A 70 4.95 -10.21 5.91
N CYS A 71 4.96 -10.36 4.59
CA CYS A 71 4.95 -9.24 3.66
C CYS A 71 4.01 -9.48 2.48
N VAL A 72 3.40 -8.40 2.00
CA VAL A 72 2.72 -8.33 0.70
C VAL A 72 3.36 -7.20 -0.09
N TYR A 73 3.85 -7.50 -1.27
CA TYR A 73 4.57 -6.57 -2.14
C TYR A 73 4.57 -7.13 -3.59
N PHE A 74 5.20 -6.48 -4.54
CA PHE A 74 5.19 -6.91 -5.95
C PHE A 74 5.71 -8.35 -6.17
N GLY A 75 6.58 -8.86 -5.32
CA GLY A 75 7.10 -10.24 -5.36
C GLY A 75 6.23 -11.27 -4.64
N ASN A 76 5.25 -10.84 -3.87
CA ASN A 76 4.27 -11.69 -3.17
C ASN A 76 2.93 -10.97 -3.07
N LEU A 77 2.11 -11.08 -4.11
CA LEU A 77 0.91 -10.28 -4.29
C LEU A 77 -0.24 -10.67 -3.34
N VAL A 78 -0.27 -11.88 -2.83
CA VAL A 78 -1.33 -12.38 -1.95
C VAL A 78 -0.72 -12.98 -0.69
N HIS A 79 -1.15 -12.48 0.46
CA HIS A 79 -0.79 -13.10 1.74
C HIS A 79 -1.36 -14.52 1.85
N SER A 80 -0.67 -15.40 2.54
CA SER A 80 -1.08 -16.80 2.73
C SER A 80 -2.46 -16.98 3.34
N SER A 81 -2.95 -16.02 4.13
CA SER A 81 -4.34 -16.00 4.65
C SER A 81 -5.40 -15.66 3.62
N GLY A 82 -5.01 -15.09 2.47
CA GLY A 82 -5.92 -14.52 1.48
C GLY A 82 -6.56 -13.19 1.86
N ALA A 83 -6.26 -12.66 3.05
CA ALA A 83 -6.90 -11.45 3.58
C ALA A 83 -6.29 -10.15 3.03
N ILE A 84 -5.07 -10.21 2.48
CA ILE A 84 -4.35 -9.06 1.94
C ILE A 84 -3.94 -9.36 0.51
N VAL A 85 -4.35 -8.52 -0.42
CA VAL A 85 -4.11 -8.70 -1.85
C VAL A 85 -3.59 -7.40 -2.46
N HIS A 86 -2.40 -7.48 -3.05
CA HIS A 86 -1.84 -6.43 -3.90
C HIS A 86 -2.38 -6.60 -5.32
N GLN A 87 -2.89 -5.53 -5.91
CA GLN A 87 -3.59 -5.61 -7.21
C GLN A 87 -2.65 -5.66 -8.43
N GLY A 88 -1.37 -5.49 -8.22
CA GLY A 88 -0.35 -5.53 -9.27
C GLY A 88 0.59 -4.33 -9.22
N ASP A 89 1.69 -4.46 -9.92
CA ASP A 89 2.80 -3.51 -9.94
C ASP A 89 2.66 -2.53 -11.11
N ASN A 90 2.84 -1.22 -10.84
CA ASN A 90 2.91 -0.17 -11.85
C ASN A 90 4.29 0.48 -11.81
N LEU A 91 5.09 0.26 -12.84
CA LEU A 91 6.50 0.68 -12.87
C LEU A 91 6.72 2.16 -13.23
N THR A 92 5.70 2.85 -13.74
CA THR A 92 5.88 4.19 -14.33
C THR A 92 4.96 5.25 -13.75
N GLY A 93 3.87 4.87 -13.08
CA GLY A 93 2.80 5.79 -12.69
C GLY A 93 1.94 6.24 -13.86
N ALA A 94 1.96 5.50 -14.96
CA ALA A 94 1.13 5.80 -16.12
C ALA A 94 -0.33 5.43 -15.89
N GLY A 95 -1.22 6.34 -16.19
CA GLY A 95 -2.67 6.15 -16.09
C GLY A 95 -3.33 7.13 -15.13
N ASP A 96 -4.65 7.09 -15.10
CA ASP A 96 -5.47 7.91 -14.20
C ASP A 96 -5.86 7.11 -12.94
N GLY A 97 -5.89 7.78 -11.80
CA GLY A 97 -6.27 7.21 -10.52
C GLY A 97 -5.10 6.59 -9.75
N ASP A 98 -5.40 5.59 -8.91
CA ASP A 98 -4.37 4.91 -8.14
C ASP A 98 -3.57 3.95 -9.03
N ASP A 99 -2.25 4.06 -8.98
CA ASP A 99 -1.34 3.25 -9.78
C ASP A 99 -1.08 1.89 -9.13
N GLU A 100 -1.07 1.84 -7.82
CA GLU A 100 -1.00 0.61 -7.04
C GLU A 100 -2.05 0.60 -5.95
N GLN A 101 -2.63 -0.57 -5.71
CA GLN A 101 -3.67 -0.76 -4.70
C GLN A 101 -3.43 -2.05 -3.91
N ILE A 102 -3.64 -1.96 -2.60
CA ILE A 102 -3.65 -3.11 -1.71
C ILE A 102 -5.01 -3.18 -1.00
N MET A 103 -5.68 -4.32 -1.13
CA MET A 103 -6.95 -4.60 -0.47
C MET A 103 -6.70 -5.40 0.80
N VAL A 104 -7.32 -4.98 1.90
CA VAL A 104 -7.23 -5.66 3.19
C VAL A 104 -8.63 -6.02 3.69
N ASP A 105 -8.84 -7.30 3.95
CA ASP A 105 -10.06 -7.85 4.54
C ASP A 105 -9.82 -8.09 6.04
N LEU A 106 -10.15 -7.13 6.86
CA LEU A 106 -9.84 -7.10 8.29
C LEU A 106 -10.38 -8.30 9.07
N PRO A 107 -11.63 -8.77 8.87
CA PRO A 107 -12.15 -9.93 9.59
C PRO A 107 -11.37 -11.23 9.36
N ASN A 108 -10.70 -11.34 8.23
CA ASN A 108 -9.95 -12.54 7.85
C ASN A 108 -8.45 -12.45 8.15
N ILE A 109 -8.00 -11.34 8.74
CA ILE A 109 -6.61 -11.22 9.21
C ILE A 109 -6.38 -12.22 10.35
N PRO A 110 -5.32 -13.06 10.31
CA PRO A 110 -4.98 -13.96 11.40
C PRO A 110 -4.82 -13.26 12.75
N ALA A 111 -5.23 -13.93 13.84
CA ALA A 111 -5.27 -13.32 15.18
C ALA A 111 -3.89 -12.94 15.74
N ASN A 112 -2.81 -13.52 15.25
CA ASN A 112 -1.43 -13.19 15.64
C ASN A 112 -0.89 -11.91 14.99
N ILE A 113 -1.64 -11.33 14.05
CA ILE A 113 -1.31 -10.08 13.38
C ILE A 113 -2.08 -8.95 14.06
N ASP A 114 -1.38 -7.95 14.54
CA ASP A 114 -1.97 -6.81 15.27
C ASP A 114 -1.64 -5.46 14.60
N LYS A 115 -0.51 -5.37 13.97
CA LYS A 115 -0.01 -4.14 13.33
C LYS A 115 0.51 -4.42 11.93
#